data_c3700b72c848af5f171ffa174fbacbab
#
_entry.id   c3700b72c848af5f171ffa174fbacbab
#
_cell.length_a   1.000
_cell.length_b   1.000
_cell.length_c   1.000
_cell.angle_alpha   90.00
_cell.angle_beta   90.00
_cell.angle_gamma   90.00
#
_symmetry.space_group_name_H-M   'P 1'
#
loop_
_entity.id
_entity.type
_entity.pdbx_description
1 polymer ?
#
loop_
_entity_poly.entity_id
_entity_poly.type
_entity_poly.pdbx_seq_one_letter_code
_entity_poly.pdbx_strand_id
1 'polypeptide(L)'
;GYFKVGEVIAEDVDMWCRIALKYPIAFSTKICAIYHLDAENRAYVKGKKNKKATGYLETLHNALKSDSVLPEVKTDIMKLIETVELGYATSLIFAGEPGEARKSMNAYNFRYYRKQKHLWYLLSFFPAKSINFMMDVKKRLK
;
A
#
# COMPACT_ATOMS: atom_id res chain seq x y z
N GLY A 1 -0.13 7.06 21.75
CA GLY A 1 -1.28 6.25 21.33
C GLY A 1 -0.93 4.77 21.27
N TYR A 2 -1.97 3.95 21.17
CA TYR A 2 -1.83 2.50 21.08
C TYR A 2 -2.07 2.03 19.65
N PHE A 3 -1.69 0.80 19.34
CA PHE A 3 -2.12 0.12 18.11
C PHE A 3 -3.65 -0.01 18.08
N LYS A 4 -4.26 0.13 16.90
CA LYS A 4 -5.70 -0.09 16.76
C LYS A 4 -6.04 -1.55 17.01
N VAL A 5 -6.97 -1.83 17.92
CA VAL A 5 -7.42 -3.19 18.21
C VAL A 5 -8.17 -3.76 17.01
N GLY A 6 -7.84 -5.01 16.64
CA GLY A 6 -8.48 -5.70 15.50
C GLY A 6 -7.82 -5.46 14.14
N GLU A 7 -6.89 -4.51 14.00
CA GLU A 7 -6.08 -4.40 12.78
C GLU A 7 -5.09 -5.56 12.71
N VAL A 8 -4.95 -6.12 11.51
CA VAL A 8 -4.11 -7.30 11.27
C VAL A 8 -3.02 -7.06 10.23
N ILE A 9 -3.01 -5.86 9.63
CA ILE A 9 -2.01 -5.44 8.65
C ILE A 9 -1.82 -3.93 8.73
N ALA A 10 -0.56 -3.48 8.65
CA ALA A 10 -0.15 -2.07 8.69
C ALA A 10 -0.55 -1.33 9.99
N GLU A 11 -0.75 -2.04 11.10
CA GLU A 11 -1.01 -1.48 12.42
C GLU A 11 0.14 -0.61 12.93
N ASP A 12 1.38 -1.01 12.64
CA ASP A 12 2.60 -0.26 12.92
C ASP A 12 2.71 0.98 12.02
N VAL A 13 2.43 0.84 10.73
CA VAL A 13 2.42 1.94 9.77
C VAL A 13 1.35 2.98 10.12
N ASP A 14 0.15 2.54 10.54
CA ASP A 14 -0.91 3.42 11.04
C ASP A 14 -0.43 4.23 12.26
N MET A 15 0.21 3.57 13.21
CA MET A 15 0.73 4.24 14.41
C MET A 15 1.81 5.27 14.05
N TRP A 16 2.76 4.92 13.18
CA TRP A 16 3.81 5.84 12.75
C TRP A 16 3.23 7.02 11.97
N CYS A 17 2.22 6.80 11.14
CA CYS A 17 1.52 7.87 10.44
C CYS A 17 0.84 8.84 11.41
N ARG A 18 0.15 8.35 12.43
CA ARG A 18 -0.48 9.19 13.47
C ARG A 18 0.55 10.01 14.27
N ILE A 19 1.75 9.46 14.48
CA ILE A 19 2.86 10.19 15.10
C ILE A 19 3.38 11.27 14.15
N ALA A 20 3.66 10.91 12.88
CA ALA A 20 4.20 11.83 11.88
C ALA A 20 3.26 13.01 11.55
N LEU A 21 1.95 12.80 11.66
CA LEU A 21 0.95 13.86 11.51
C LEU A 21 0.96 14.90 12.65
N LYS A 22 1.58 14.58 13.79
CA LYS A 22 1.58 15.43 14.99
C LYS A 22 2.96 15.96 15.35
N TYR A 23 4.01 15.25 15.02
CA TYR A 23 5.36 15.50 15.46
C TYR A 23 6.35 15.41 14.30
N PRO A 24 7.42 16.21 14.32
CA PRO A 24 8.51 16.06 13.36
C PRO A 24 9.20 14.71 13.52
N ILE A 25 9.55 14.07 12.39
CA ILE A 25 10.24 12.78 12.35
C ILE A 25 11.70 13.00 11.96
N ALA A 26 12.62 12.49 12.76
CA ALA A 26 14.03 12.44 12.42
C ALA A 26 14.30 11.23 11.51
N PHE A 27 15.01 11.46 10.42
CA PHE A 27 15.43 10.41 9.49
C PHE A 27 16.94 10.21 9.55
N SER A 28 17.39 8.94 9.58
CA SER A 28 18.82 8.59 9.51
C SER A 28 19.07 7.71 8.28
N THR A 29 20.15 8.00 7.55
CA THR A 29 20.61 7.15 6.43
C THR A 29 21.48 5.98 6.90
N LYS A 30 21.82 5.91 8.19
CA LYS A 30 22.59 4.79 8.76
C LYS A 30 21.69 3.55 8.85
N ILE A 31 22.27 2.39 8.53
CA ILE A 31 21.60 1.10 8.71
C ILE A 31 21.53 0.82 10.21
N CYS A 32 20.32 0.86 10.78
CA CYS A 32 20.08 0.66 12.22
C CYS A 32 19.33 -0.65 12.52
N ALA A 33 18.84 -1.37 11.48
CA ALA A 33 18.11 -2.62 11.63
C ALA A 33 18.36 -3.55 10.44
N ILE A 34 18.28 -4.86 10.67
CA ILE A 34 18.34 -5.90 9.65
C ILE A 34 17.02 -6.66 9.68
N TYR A 35 16.35 -6.75 8.53
CA TYR A 35 15.13 -7.52 8.37
C TYR A 35 15.45 -8.90 7.81
N HIS A 36 15.25 -9.96 8.61
CA HIS A 36 15.49 -11.34 8.21
C HIS A 36 14.34 -11.88 7.35
N LEU A 37 14.63 -12.15 6.08
CA LEU A 37 13.67 -12.68 5.11
C LEU A 37 13.51 -14.20 5.16
N ASP A 38 14.43 -14.90 5.79
CA ASP A 38 14.54 -16.36 5.92
C ASP A 38 13.82 -16.94 7.14
N ALA A 39 13.30 -16.11 8.03
CA ALA A 39 12.56 -16.55 9.22
C ALA A 39 11.28 -17.31 8.83
N GLU A 40 11.12 -18.55 9.34
CA GLU A 40 10.02 -19.45 8.96
C GLU A 40 8.64 -19.01 9.45
N ASN A 41 8.55 -18.28 10.57
CA ASN A 41 7.30 -17.86 11.22
C ASN A 41 6.97 -16.38 11.00
N ARG A 42 7.38 -15.80 9.87
CA ARG A 42 7.04 -14.40 9.56
C ARG A 42 5.52 -14.20 9.51
N ALA A 43 5.04 -13.19 10.23
CA ALA A 43 3.63 -12.80 10.24
C ALA A 43 3.06 -12.51 8.82
N TYR A 44 3.93 -12.11 7.88
CA TYR A 44 3.57 -11.79 6.49
C TYR A 44 3.31 -13.01 5.60
N VAL A 45 3.78 -14.23 5.96
CA VAL A 45 3.76 -15.40 5.07
C VAL A 45 2.45 -16.19 5.13
N LYS A 46 1.71 -16.15 6.25
CA LYS A 46 0.50 -16.99 6.43
C LYS A 46 -0.79 -16.15 6.37
N GLY A 47 -1.47 -16.14 5.22
CA GLY A 47 -2.90 -15.80 5.11
C GLY A 47 -3.29 -14.32 5.17
N LYS A 48 -2.34 -13.38 5.26
CA LYS A 48 -2.65 -11.93 5.34
C LYS A 48 -2.55 -11.19 4.01
N LYS A 49 -2.18 -11.88 2.92
CA LYS A 49 -1.80 -11.28 1.63
C LYS A 49 -2.87 -10.41 0.98
N ASN A 50 -4.14 -10.62 1.28
CA ASN A 50 -5.25 -9.97 0.59
C ASN A 50 -6.12 -9.11 1.50
N LYS A 51 -5.61 -8.70 2.67
CA LYS A 51 -6.34 -7.78 3.53
C LYS A 51 -5.97 -6.34 3.21
N LYS A 52 -6.97 -5.49 3.15
CA LYS A 52 -6.80 -4.05 2.98
C LYS A 52 -6.43 -3.43 4.33
N ALA A 53 -5.48 -2.49 4.32
CA ALA A 53 -5.08 -1.73 5.51
C ALA A 53 -6.12 -0.66 5.85
N THR A 54 -7.30 -1.09 6.35
CA THR A 54 -8.46 -0.21 6.53
C THR A 54 -8.22 0.86 7.58
N GLY A 55 -7.64 0.52 8.72
CA GLY A 55 -7.35 1.47 9.79
C GLY A 55 -6.32 2.52 9.39
N TYR A 56 -5.30 2.12 8.62
CA TYR A 56 -4.33 3.05 8.08
C TYR A 56 -4.95 4.03 7.07
N LEU A 57 -5.78 3.52 6.13
CA LEU A 57 -6.51 4.37 5.18
C LEU A 57 -7.47 5.32 5.89
N GLU A 58 -8.16 4.88 6.93
CA GLU A 58 -9.03 5.74 7.75
C GLU A 58 -8.23 6.90 8.37
N THR A 59 -7.06 6.63 8.93
CA THR A 59 -6.16 7.66 9.48
C THR A 59 -5.78 8.69 8.42
N LEU A 60 -5.40 8.24 7.21
CA LEU A 60 -5.06 9.13 6.11
C LEU A 60 -6.25 9.97 5.62
N HIS A 61 -7.42 9.37 5.48
CA HIS A 61 -8.64 10.10 5.09
C HIS A 61 -9.07 11.12 6.13
N ASN A 62 -8.94 10.82 7.42
CA ASN A 62 -9.22 11.77 8.49
C ASN A 62 -8.21 12.94 8.48
N ALA A 63 -6.94 12.68 8.19
CA ALA A 63 -5.93 13.72 8.05
C ALA A 63 -6.26 14.68 6.88
N LEU A 64 -6.77 14.18 5.75
CA LEU A 64 -7.20 15.04 4.63
C LEU A 64 -8.33 16.01 5.00
N LYS A 65 -9.22 15.62 5.90
CA LYS A 65 -10.35 16.43 6.38
C LYS A 65 -9.93 17.46 7.44
N SER A 66 -8.75 17.28 8.04
CA SER A 66 -8.26 18.15 9.09
C SER A 66 -7.71 19.46 8.53
N ASP A 67 -8.09 20.59 9.14
CA ASP A 67 -7.55 21.91 8.81
C ASP A 67 -6.14 22.13 9.37
N SER A 68 -5.68 21.29 10.30
CA SER A 68 -4.34 21.36 10.86
C SER A 68 -3.24 20.81 9.94
N VAL A 69 -3.61 20.15 8.83
CA VAL A 69 -2.67 19.58 7.86
C VAL A 69 -2.45 20.56 6.72
N LEU A 70 -1.18 20.88 6.47
CA LEU A 70 -0.77 21.81 5.41
C LEU A 70 -1.19 21.29 4.01
N PRO A 71 -1.53 22.17 3.05
CA PRO A 71 -1.99 21.79 1.70
C PRO A 71 -1.01 20.89 0.94
N GLU A 72 0.29 21.17 1.04
CA GLU A 72 1.36 20.35 0.43
C GLU A 72 1.37 18.94 1.01
N VAL A 73 1.22 18.79 2.34
CA VAL A 73 1.15 17.49 3.03
C VAL A 73 -0.12 16.74 2.61
N LYS A 74 -1.26 17.44 2.43
CA LYS A 74 -2.49 16.83 1.92
C LYS A 74 -2.29 16.19 0.54
N THR A 75 -1.50 16.83 -0.33
CA THR A 75 -1.14 16.28 -1.64
C THR A 75 -0.37 14.96 -1.51
N ASP A 76 0.59 14.89 -0.61
CA ASP A 76 1.37 13.67 -0.40
C ASP A 76 0.56 12.57 0.28
N ILE A 77 -0.35 12.92 1.19
CA ILE A 77 -1.32 11.98 1.76
C ILE A 77 -2.22 11.39 0.66
N MET A 78 -2.72 12.20 -0.29
CA MET A 78 -3.52 11.69 -1.41
C MET A 78 -2.73 10.71 -2.28
N LYS A 79 -1.47 11.01 -2.61
CA LYS A 79 -0.60 10.06 -3.34
C LYS A 79 -0.38 8.77 -2.56
N LEU A 80 -0.19 8.87 -1.24
CA LEU A 80 0.00 7.72 -0.38
C LEU A 80 -1.24 6.83 -0.34
N ILE A 81 -2.44 7.40 -0.20
CA ILE A 81 -3.71 6.66 -0.28
C ILE A 81 -3.81 5.92 -1.62
N GLU A 82 -3.56 6.60 -2.74
CA GLU A 82 -3.60 5.97 -4.06
C GLU A 82 -2.58 4.83 -4.20
N THR A 83 -1.39 4.97 -3.59
CA THR A 83 -0.38 3.91 -3.54
C THR A 83 -0.89 2.69 -2.78
N VAL A 84 -1.53 2.89 -1.63
CA VAL A 84 -2.10 1.81 -0.81
C VAL A 84 -3.25 1.12 -1.54
N GLU A 85 -4.16 1.90 -2.15
CA GLU A 85 -5.29 1.37 -2.91
C GLU A 85 -4.83 0.55 -4.13
N LEU A 86 -3.86 1.07 -4.87
CA LEU A 86 -3.29 0.36 -6.02
C LEU A 86 -2.50 -0.88 -5.59
N GLY A 87 -1.74 -0.78 -4.50
CA GLY A 87 -1.01 -1.91 -3.92
C GLY A 87 -1.95 -3.04 -3.49
N TYR A 88 -3.08 -2.71 -2.86
CA TYR A 88 -4.11 -3.70 -2.52
C TYR A 88 -4.69 -4.35 -3.79
N ALA A 89 -5.09 -3.56 -4.79
CA ALA A 89 -5.64 -4.10 -6.04
C ALA A 89 -4.64 -5.00 -6.77
N THR A 90 -3.36 -4.63 -6.81
CA THR A 90 -2.32 -5.47 -7.43
C THR A 90 -2.09 -6.77 -6.65
N SER A 91 -2.16 -6.73 -5.32
CA SER A 91 -2.06 -7.95 -4.49
C SER A 91 -3.17 -8.96 -4.80
N LEU A 92 -4.38 -8.50 -5.09
CA LEU A 92 -5.50 -9.34 -5.51
C LEU A 92 -5.25 -10.01 -6.87
N ILE A 93 -4.61 -9.32 -7.83
CA ILE A 93 -4.23 -9.93 -9.12
C ILE A 93 -3.30 -11.13 -8.88
N PHE A 94 -2.26 -10.94 -8.06
CA PHE A 94 -1.28 -11.99 -7.75
C PHE A 94 -1.85 -13.11 -6.85
N ALA A 95 -2.93 -12.83 -6.13
CA ALA A 95 -3.67 -13.83 -5.36
C ALA A 95 -4.63 -14.68 -6.23
N GLY A 96 -4.77 -14.36 -7.52
CA GLY A 96 -5.69 -15.04 -8.42
C GLY A 96 -7.12 -14.50 -8.38
N GLU A 97 -7.30 -13.29 -7.86
CA GLU A 97 -8.60 -12.60 -7.72
C GLU A 97 -8.70 -11.35 -8.62
N PRO A 98 -8.46 -11.47 -9.97
CA PRO A 98 -8.39 -10.31 -10.85
C PRO A 98 -9.75 -9.57 -10.98
N GLY A 99 -10.86 -10.27 -10.78
CA GLY A 99 -12.20 -9.66 -10.74
C GLY A 99 -12.35 -8.67 -9.59
N GLU A 100 -11.96 -9.06 -8.38
CA GLU A 100 -11.99 -8.20 -7.21
C GLU A 100 -10.97 -7.05 -7.33
N ALA A 101 -9.81 -7.30 -7.93
CA ALA A 101 -8.84 -6.25 -8.24
C ALA A 101 -9.44 -5.15 -9.13
N ARG A 102 -10.15 -5.52 -10.20
CA ARG A 102 -10.84 -4.56 -11.08
C ARG A 102 -11.93 -3.79 -10.36
N LYS A 103 -12.73 -4.46 -9.51
CA LYS A 103 -13.75 -3.79 -8.68
C LYS A 103 -13.10 -2.77 -7.76
N SER A 104 -12.02 -3.15 -7.06
CA SER A 104 -11.29 -2.25 -6.16
C SER A 104 -10.72 -1.03 -6.91
N MET A 105 -10.10 -1.24 -8.08
CA MET A 105 -9.56 -0.14 -8.90
C MET A 105 -10.65 0.81 -9.42
N ASN A 106 -11.86 0.32 -9.69
CA ASN A 106 -12.97 1.15 -10.18
C ASN A 106 -13.71 1.87 -9.04
N ALA A 107 -13.66 1.33 -7.83
CA ALA A 107 -14.27 1.95 -6.65
C ALA A 107 -13.53 3.22 -6.20
N TYR A 108 -12.24 3.38 -6.57
CA TYR A 108 -11.44 4.53 -6.17
C TYR A 108 -11.12 5.45 -7.35
N ASN A 109 -11.25 6.78 -7.14
CA ASN A 109 -10.95 7.79 -8.16
C ASN A 109 -9.47 8.21 -8.10
N PHE A 110 -8.62 7.53 -8.86
CA PHE A 110 -7.19 7.82 -8.96
C PHE A 110 -6.91 9.12 -9.71
N ARG A 111 -6.19 10.04 -9.10
CA ARG A 111 -5.75 11.32 -9.67
C ARG A 111 -4.27 11.26 -10.08
N TYR A 112 -3.41 10.83 -9.17
CA TYR A 112 -1.95 10.85 -9.34
C TYR A 112 -1.43 9.60 -10.02
N TYR A 113 -1.97 8.42 -9.70
CA TYR A 113 -1.57 7.12 -10.27
C TYR A 113 -2.55 6.58 -11.31
N ARG A 114 -3.23 7.48 -12.03
CA ARG A 114 -4.23 7.11 -13.04
C ARG A 114 -3.66 6.22 -14.16
N LYS A 115 -2.44 6.56 -14.66
CA LYS A 115 -1.78 5.76 -15.70
C LYS A 115 -1.43 4.35 -15.20
N GLN A 116 -0.89 4.26 -13.98
CA GLN A 116 -0.55 3.00 -13.33
C GLN A 116 -1.81 2.15 -13.07
N LYS A 117 -2.91 2.78 -12.63
CA LYS A 117 -4.22 2.12 -12.49
C LYS A 117 -4.66 1.50 -13.80
N HIS A 118 -4.61 2.24 -14.92
CA HIS A 118 -5.01 1.70 -16.22
C HIS A 118 -4.11 0.56 -16.68
N LEU A 119 -2.79 0.67 -16.47
CA LEU A 119 -1.86 -0.40 -16.76
C LEU A 119 -2.20 -1.68 -15.98
N TRP A 120 -2.37 -1.58 -14.66
CA TRP A 120 -2.71 -2.74 -13.83
C TRP A 120 -4.09 -3.28 -14.13
N TYR A 121 -5.05 -2.43 -14.49
CA TYR A 121 -6.37 -2.85 -14.95
C TYR A 121 -6.27 -3.72 -16.21
N LEU A 122 -5.49 -3.31 -17.21
CA LEU A 122 -5.23 -4.11 -18.41
C LEU A 122 -4.48 -5.41 -18.09
N LEU A 123 -3.43 -5.32 -17.26
CA LEU A 123 -2.68 -6.51 -16.85
C LEU A 123 -3.54 -7.52 -16.09
N SER A 124 -4.60 -7.09 -15.42
CA SER A 124 -5.51 -7.99 -14.69
C SER A 124 -6.30 -8.97 -15.58
N PHE A 125 -6.25 -8.83 -16.90
CA PHE A 125 -6.83 -9.80 -17.86
C PHE A 125 -5.86 -10.92 -18.21
N PHE A 126 -4.58 -10.83 -17.81
CA PHE A 126 -3.56 -11.85 -18.05
C PHE A 126 -3.34 -12.73 -16.81
N PRO A 127 -2.95 -13.98 -16.98
CA PRO A 127 -2.56 -14.83 -15.85
C PRO A 127 -1.41 -14.22 -15.04
N ALA A 128 -1.47 -14.33 -13.72
CA ALA A 128 -0.44 -13.80 -12.83
C ALA A 128 0.99 -14.30 -13.15
N LYS A 129 1.10 -15.55 -13.64
CA LYS A 129 2.39 -16.12 -14.10
C LYS A 129 2.99 -15.33 -15.27
N SER A 130 2.16 -14.92 -16.24
CA SER A 130 2.61 -14.11 -17.38
C SER A 130 3.06 -12.71 -16.95
N ILE A 131 2.34 -12.11 -16.00
CA ILE A 131 2.71 -10.80 -15.44
C ILE A 131 4.06 -10.90 -14.71
N ASN A 132 4.27 -11.93 -13.88
CA ASN A 132 5.53 -12.17 -13.20
C ASN A 132 6.69 -12.32 -14.19
N PHE A 133 6.51 -13.11 -15.24
CA PHE A 133 7.52 -13.28 -16.29
C PHE A 133 7.90 -11.94 -16.94
N MET A 134 6.90 -11.11 -17.30
CA MET A 134 7.15 -9.78 -17.89
C MET A 134 7.92 -8.86 -16.91
N MET A 135 7.60 -8.92 -15.62
CA MET A 135 8.31 -8.14 -14.60
C MET A 135 9.75 -8.60 -14.41
N ASP A 136 10.01 -9.90 -14.45
CA ASP A 136 11.37 -10.46 -14.32
C ASP A 136 12.23 -10.14 -15.54
N VAL A 137 11.68 -10.20 -16.75
CA VAL A 137 12.38 -9.74 -17.98
C VAL A 137 12.76 -8.26 -17.85
N LYS A 138 11.84 -7.41 -17.39
CA LYS A 138 12.13 -5.97 -17.20
C LYS A 138 13.24 -5.72 -16.17
N LYS A 139 13.35 -6.53 -15.11
CA LYS A 139 14.43 -6.43 -14.11
C LYS A 139 15.79 -6.81 -14.68
N ARG A 140 15.85 -7.77 -15.63
CA ARG A 140 17.10 -8.22 -16.25
C ARG A 140 17.63 -7.26 -17.32
N LEU A 141 16.75 -6.37 -17.83
CA LEU A 141 17.10 -5.37 -18.85
C LEU A 141 17.53 -4.01 -18.27
N LYS A 142 17.56 -3.88 -16.95
CA LYS A 142 18.08 -2.72 -16.20
C LYS A 142 19.42 -3.03 -15.57
#